data_a74f95a4f2ff6e799a10c85555d6252f
#
_entry.id   a74f95a4f2ff6e799a10c85555d6252f
#
_cell.length_a   1.000
_cell.length_b   1.000
_cell.length_c   1.000
_cell.angle_alpha   90.00
_cell.angle_beta   90.00
_cell.angle_gamma   90.00
#
_symmetry.space_group_name_H-M   'P 1'
#
loop_
_entity.id
_entity.type
_entity.pdbx_description
1 polymer ?
#
loop_
_entity_poly.entity_id
_entity_poly.type
_entity_poly.pdbx_seq_one_letter_code
_entity_poly.pdbx_strand_id
1 'polypeptide(L)'
;MTQALPKTKLVTFEEFVQWKPDGGRYELHDGVIVEMTQPLGDHEEITGFLATKIPIEYDRLKLAYFIPKTALVKPPENESGYSPDVLIINRSNLVNEPLWKKESTVTQAASIPLVIEVVSTNWRTDYYTKRGMYEEVGILEYWIVDYLALAGKSFIGNSKEPTISIYSLVEGEYQVRQFRGSDCIISPTFPELNLTAEQIFQAGNTTT
;
A
#
# COMPACT_ATOMS: atom_id res chain seq x y z
N MET A 1 -24.97 3.38 -15.10
CA MET A 1 -25.90 3.71 -14.00
C MET A 1 -25.08 3.76 -12.74
N THR A 2 -24.95 4.93 -12.12
CA THR A 2 -24.19 5.09 -10.86
C THR A 2 -25.06 4.54 -9.74
N GLN A 3 -24.71 3.39 -9.19
CA GLN A 3 -25.39 2.87 -8.00
C GLN A 3 -25.07 3.79 -6.83
N ALA A 4 -26.11 4.27 -6.14
CA ALA A 4 -25.93 5.04 -4.92
C ALA A 4 -25.24 4.17 -3.86
N LEU A 5 -24.23 4.74 -3.19
CA LEU A 5 -23.57 4.10 -2.05
C LEU A 5 -24.64 3.74 -1.00
N PRO A 6 -24.64 2.51 -0.48
CA PRO A 6 -25.58 2.14 0.58
C PRO A 6 -25.31 2.98 1.83
N LYS A 7 -26.22 3.86 2.18
CA LYS A 7 -26.17 4.65 3.41
C LYS A 7 -26.41 3.72 4.61
N THR A 8 -25.40 3.54 5.46
CA THR A 8 -25.49 3.03 6.84
C THR A 8 -25.69 1.51 7.07
N LYS A 9 -25.59 0.64 6.08
CA LYS A 9 -25.57 -0.80 6.33
C LYS A 9 -24.13 -1.30 6.22
N LEU A 10 -23.61 -1.94 7.26
CA LEU A 10 -22.35 -2.68 7.16
C LEU A 10 -22.53 -3.84 6.18
N VAL A 11 -21.56 -4.03 5.30
CA VAL A 11 -21.57 -5.09 4.29
C VAL A 11 -20.43 -6.07 4.52
N THR A 12 -20.61 -7.32 4.14
CA THR A 12 -19.54 -8.31 4.13
C THR A 12 -18.59 -8.06 2.98
N PHE A 13 -17.40 -8.64 3.05
CA PHE A 13 -16.44 -8.58 1.93
C PHE A 13 -17.03 -9.19 0.65
N GLU A 14 -17.78 -10.29 0.77
CA GLU A 14 -18.47 -10.93 -0.37
C GLU A 14 -19.51 -9.99 -0.99
N GLU A 15 -20.35 -9.34 -0.17
CA GLU A 15 -21.31 -8.34 -0.66
C GLU A 15 -20.59 -7.16 -1.34
N PHE A 16 -19.44 -6.73 -0.81
CA PHE A 16 -18.64 -5.65 -1.38
C PHE A 16 -18.09 -6.00 -2.76
N VAL A 17 -17.46 -7.16 -2.95
CA VAL A 17 -16.89 -7.54 -4.26
C VAL A 17 -17.96 -7.79 -5.30
N GLN A 18 -19.14 -8.27 -4.90
CA GLN A 18 -20.30 -8.42 -5.81
C GLN A 18 -20.91 -7.07 -6.19
N TRP A 19 -20.91 -6.11 -5.27
CA TRP A 19 -21.44 -4.76 -5.51
C TRP A 19 -20.48 -3.88 -6.30
N LYS A 20 -19.16 -4.03 -6.11
CA LYS A 20 -18.12 -3.13 -6.62
C LYS A 20 -18.28 -2.88 -8.12
N PRO A 21 -18.60 -1.66 -8.56
CA PRO A 21 -18.80 -1.35 -9.97
C PRO A 21 -17.47 -1.30 -10.73
N ASP A 22 -17.50 -1.62 -12.00
CA ASP A 22 -16.35 -1.47 -12.90
C ASP A 22 -15.93 0.00 -13.02
N GLY A 23 -14.62 0.24 -13.00
CA GLY A 23 -14.02 1.55 -13.24
C GLY A 23 -13.98 2.49 -12.04
N GLY A 24 -14.53 2.12 -10.89
CA GLY A 24 -14.41 2.87 -9.64
C GLY A 24 -13.30 2.31 -8.74
N ARG A 25 -12.74 3.17 -7.88
CA ARG A 25 -11.79 2.79 -6.84
C ARG A 25 -12.51 2.78 -5.50
N TYR A 26 -12.64 1.62 -4.89
CA TYR A 26 -13.34 1.44 -3.62
C TYR A 26 -12.52 0.56 -2.69
N GLU A 27 -12.57 0.88 -1.41
CA GLU A 27 -12.08 0.04 -0.32
C GLU A 27 -13.24 -0.33 0.60
N LEU A 28 -13.06 -1.38 1.38
CA LEU A 28 -13.97 -1.76 2.44
C LEU A 28 -13.24 -1.60 3.78
N HIS A 29 -13.79 -0.79 4.68
CA HIS A 29 -13.24 -0.52 6.00
C HIS A 29 -14.24 -0.97 7.07
N ASP A 30 -14.02 -2.11 7.70
CA ASP A 30 -14.89 -2.69 8.73
C ASP A 30 -16.37 -2.71 8.31
N GLY A 31 -16.63 -3.19 7.11
CA GLY A 31 -17.97 -3.26 6.53
C GLY A 31 -18.50 -1.96 5.93
N VAL A 32 -17.73 -0.87 5.96
CA VAL A 32 -18.11 0.41 5.35
C VAL A 32 -17.41 0.56 4.00
N ILE A 33 -18.19 0.75 2.93
CA ILE A 33 -17.64 1.03 1.59
C ILE A 33 -17.14 2.47 1.55
N VAL A 34 -15.86 2.63 1.18
CA VAL A 34 -15.19 3.92 1.01
C VAL A 34 -14.85 4.11 -0.45
N GLU A 35 -15.38 5.17 -1.07
CA GLU A 35 -14.97 5.59 -2.41
C GLU A 35 -13.65 6.33 -2.33
N MET A 36 -12.66 5.87 -3.10
CA MET A 36 -11.35 6.50 -3.17
C MET A 36 -11.38 7.65 -4.16
N THR A 37 -10.94 8.82 -3.72
CA THR A 37 -10.82 9.98 -4.61
C THR A 37 -9.73 9.76 -5.66
N GLN A 38 -9.85 10.42 -6.81
CA GLN A 38 -8.81 10.42 -7.82
C GLN A 38 -7.54 11.05 -7.24
N PRO A 39 -6.37 10.37 -7.29
CA PRO A 39 -5.11 10.94 -6.84
C PRO A 39 -4.67 12.16 -7.65
N LEU A 40 -3.81 12.97 -7.05
CA LEU A 40 -3.13 14.06 -7.76
C LEU A 40 -2.03 13.52 -8.68
N GLY A 41 -1.59 14.33 -9.67
CA GLY A 41 -0.53 13.94 -10.61
C GLY A 41 0.78 13.55 -9.91
N ASP A 42 1.22 14.35 -8.93
CA ASP A 42 2.45 14.07 -8.17
C ASP A 42 2.42 12.72 -7.46
N HIS A 43 1.25 12.36 -6.89
CA HIS A 43 1.03 11.05 -6.26
C HIS A 43 1.18 9.91 -7.29
N GLU A 44 0.56 10.06 -8.48
CA GLU A 44 0.66 9.06 -9.55
C GLU A 44 2.09 8.95 -10.10
N GLU A 45 2.83 10.05 -10.18
CA GLU A 45 4.23 10.06 -10.62
C GLU A 45 5.13 9.31 -9.64
N ILE A 46 4.96 9.52 -8.32
CA ILE A 46 5.68 8.77 -7.28
C ILE A 46 5.33 7.28 -7.32
N THR A 47 4.03 6.97 -7.41
CA THR A 47 3.54 5.58 -7.50
C THR A 47 4.12 4.89 -8.74
N GLY A 48 4.08 5.56 -9.90
CA GLY A 48 4.65 5.06 -11.16
C GLY A 48 6.17 4.89 -11.11
N PHE A 49 6.88 5.81 -10.46
CA PHE A 49 8.32 5.70 -10.24
C PHE A 49 8.67 4.45 -9.42
N LEU A 50 7.99 4.24 -8.29
CA LEU A 50 8.20 3.06 -7.44
C LEU A 50 7.83 1.77 -8.17
N ALA A 51 6.70 1.78 -8.90
CA ALA A 51 6.26 0.66 -9.73
C ALA A 51 7.21 0.37 -10.90
N THR A 52 8.15 1.25 -11.20
CA THR A 52 9.21 1.04 -12.20
C THR A 52 10.51 0.57 -11.55
N LYS A 53 10.89 1.13 -10.39
CA LYS A 53 12.18 0.85 -9.76
C LYS A 53 12.21 -0.50 -9.03
N ILE A 54 11.15 -0.84 -8.31
CA ILE A 54 11.07 -2.09 -7.54
C ILE A 54 11.10 -3.34 -8.43
N PRO A 55 10.43 -3.40 -9.59
CA PRO A 55 10.56 -4.50 -10.53
C PRO A 55 11.99 -4.82 -10.96
N ILE A 56 12.84 -3.82 -11.11
CA ILE A 56 14.25 -4.02 -11.46
C ILE A 56 14.95 -4.88 -10.39
N GLU A 57 14.63 -4.67 -9.12
CA GLU A 57 15.22 -5.43 -8.01
C GLU A 57 14.73 -6.87 -7.96
N TYR A 58 13.41 -7.09 -8.04
CA TYR A 58 12.93 -8.48 -7.98
C TYR A 58 13.31 -9.27 -9.26
N ASP A 59 13.43 -8.62 -10.43
CA ASP A 59 13.95 -9.24 -11.64
C ASP A 59 15.44 -9.59 -11.51
N ARG A 60 16.25 -8.66 -10.96
CA ARG A 60 17.67 -8.89 -10.66
C ARG A 60 17.88 -10.07 -9.71
N LEU A 61 17.03 -10.17 -8.69
CA LEU A 61 17.05 -11.24 -7.69
C LEU A 61 16.37 -12.53 -8.18
N LYS A 62 15.79 -12.53 -9.39
CA LYS A 62 15.02 -13.63 -9.97
C LYS A 62 13.86 -14.11 -9.09
N LEU A 63 13.24 -13.19 -8.38
CA LEU A 63 12.07 -13.47 -7.57
C LEU A 63 10.82 -13.55 -8.44
N ALA A 64 9.94 -14.51 -8.16
CA ALA A 64 8.67 -14.66 -8.87
C ALA A 64 7.63 -13.65 -8.37
N TYR A 65 8.00 -12.37 -8.35
CA TYR A 65 7.15 -11.28 -7.89
C TYR A 65 6.52 -10.54 -9.07
N PHE A 66 5.47 -9.81 -8.80
CA PHE A 66 4.85 -8.89 -9.77
C PHE A 66 3.97 -7.86 -9.07
N ILE A 67 3.66 -6.78 -9.77
CA ILE A 67 2.71 -5.76 -9.35
C ILE A 67 1.41 -5.97 -10.13
N PRO A 68 0.27 -6.26 -9.48
CA PRO A 68 -1.03 -6.31 -10.14
C PRO A 68 -1.49 -4.88 -10.47
N LYS A 69 -2.28 -4.73 -11.53
CA LYS A 69 -2.88 -3.43 -11.86
C LYS A 69 -3.89 -2.99 -10.79
N THR A 70 -4.69 -3.93 -10.35
CA THR A 70 -5.68 -3.73 -9.28
C THR A 70 -5.81 -5.04 -8.51
N ALA A 71 -5.62 -4.99 -7.20
CA ALA A 71 -5.87 -6.12 -6.33
C ALA A 71 -6.21 -5.60 -4.94
N LEU A 72 -6.87 -6.44 -4.16
CA LEU A 72 -7.20 -6.11 -2.78
C LEU A 72 -6.36 -6.96 -1.82
N VAL A 73 -6.00 -6.35 -0.70
CA VAL A 73 -5.51 -7.04 0.48
C VAL A 73 -6.66 -7.17 1.45
N LYS A 74 -7.07 -8.39 1.77
CA LYS A 74 -8.15 -8.68 2.72
C LYS A 74 -7.58 -9.28 3.99
N PRO A 75 -7.70 -8.60 5.15
CA PRO A 75 -7.39 -9.19 6.44
C PRO A 75 -8.27 -10.43 6.70
N PRO A 76 -7.73 -11.49 7.35
CA PRO A 76 -8.44 -12.75 7.50
C PRO A 76 -9.75 -12.65 8.30
N GLU A 77 -9.73 -11.90 9.39
CA GLU A 77 -10.80 -11.87 10.39
C GLU A 77 -11.75 -10.68 10.28
N ASN A 78 -11.48 -9.73 9.35
CA ASN A 78 -12.23 -8.49 9.23
C ASN A 78 -12.98 -8.37 7.92
N GLU A 79 -14.12 -7.67 7.96
CA GLU A 79 -14.86 -7.26 6.76
C GLU A 79 -14.22 -6.00 6.17
N SER A 80 -12.96 -6.15 5.73
CA SER A 80 -12.17 -5.08 5.15
C SER A 80 -11.48 -5.55 3.87
N GLY A 81 -11.14 -4.60 2.99
CA GLY A 81 -10.40 -4.85 1.77
C GLY A 81 -9.76 -3.57 1.27
N TYR A 82 -8.43 -3.54 1.25
CA TYR A 82 -7.63 -2.37 0.91
C TYR A 82 -6.99 -2.51 -0.47
N SER A 83 -6.92 -1.41 -1.20
CA SER A 83 -6.31 -1.32 -2.53
C SER A 83 -5.04 -0.47 -2.45
N PRO A 84 -3.87 -1.06 -2.17
CA PRO A 84 -2.62 -0.32 -2.04
C PRO A 84 -2.21 0.40 -3.32
N ASP A 85 -1.47 1.51 -3.19
CA ASP A 85 -0.92 2.21 -4.34
C ASP A 85 0.13 1.37 -5.07
N VAL A 86 1.00 0.66 -4.33
CA VAL A 86 1.88 -0.37 -4.89
C VAL A 86 1.80 -1.65 -4.04
N LEU A 87 1.39 -2.74 -4.67
CA LEU A 87 1.31 -4.06 -4.05
C LEU A 87 2.28 -5.01 -4.75
N ILE A 88 3.23 -5.56 -4.02
CA ILE A 88 4.10 -6.62 -4.54
C ILE A 88 3.52 -7.97 -4.16
N ILE A 89 3.30 -8.82 -5.16
CA ILE A 89 2.74 -10.16 -4.96
C ILE A 89 3.77 -11.23 -5.30
N ASN A 90 3.91 -12.21 -4.42
CA ASN A 90 4.64 -13.45 -4.65
C ASN A 90 3.78 -14.43 -5.45
N ARG A 91 4.07 -14.53 -6.75
CA ARG A 91 3.35 -15.42 -7.68
C ARG A 91 3.35 -16.89 -7.23
N SER A 92 4.44 -17.34 -6.61
CA SER A 92 4.59 -18.73 -6.17
C SER A 92 3.59 -19.12 -5.07
N ASN A 93 3.12 -18.16 -4.26
CA ASN A 93 2.14 -18.43 -3.21
C ASN A 93 0.68 -18.29 -3.65
N LEU A 94 0.41 -17.79 -4.86
CA LEU A 94 -0.98 -17.56 -5.32
C LEU A 94 -1.82 -18.84 -5.40
N VAL A 95 -1.20 -20.00 -5.48
CA VAL A 95 -1.89 -21.30 -5.41
C VAL A 95 -2.63 -21.49 -4.08
N ASN A 96 -2.17 -20.83 -3.02
CA ASN A 96 -2.74 -20.90 -1.67
C ASN A 96 -3.77 -19.77 -1.41
N GLU A 97 -3.97 -18.86 -2.35
CA GLU A 97 -4.89 -17.73 -2.20
C GLU A 97 -6.29 -18.08 -2.69
N PRO A 98 -7.26 -18.24 -1.78
CA PRO A 98 -8.60 -18.73 -2.16
C PRO A 98 -9.38 -17.72 -3.00
N LEU A 99 -9.12 -16.42 -2.83
CA LEU A 99 -9.84 -15.33 -3.49
C LEU A 99 -9.14 -14.79 -4.73
N TRP A 100 -7.89 -15.22 -5.00
CA TRP A 100 -7.12 -14.64 -6.11
C TRP A 100 -7.79 -14.78 -7.47
N LYS A 101 -8.21 -15.99 -7.82
CA LYS A 101 -8.74 -16.29 -9.17
C LYS A 101 -10.07 -15.64 -9.48
N LYS A 102 -10.89 -15.38 -8.47
CA LYS A 102 -12.25 -14.85 -8.65
C LYS A 102 -12.32 -13.35 -8.37
N GLU A 103 -11.59 -12.90 -7.34
CA GLU A 103 -11.75 -11.56 -6.79
C GLU A 103 -10.48 -10.71 -6.85
N SER A 104 -9.39 -11.21 -7.48
CA SER A 104 -8.07 -10.54 -7.50
C SER A 104 -7.66 -10.05 -6.10
N THR A 105 -7.86 -10.91 -5.08
CA THR A 105 -7.65 -10.57 -3.67
C THR A 105 -6.66 -11.53 -3.04
N VAL A 106 -5.73 -10.99 -2.24
CA VAL A 106 -4.76 -11.74 -1.44
C VAL A 106 -5.07 -11.60 0.05
N THR A 107 -4.86 -12.66 0.81
CA THR A 107 -5.23 -12.76 2.22
C THR A 107 -4.08 -13.20 3.12
N GLN A 108 -2.99 -13.72 2.54
CA GLN A 108 -1.90 -14.34 3.28
C GLN A 108 -0.62 -13.49 3.19
N ALA A 109 0.04 -13.28 4.32
CA ALA A 109 1.32 -12.57 4.38
C ALA A 109 2.36 -13.14 3.41
N ALA A 110 2.43 -14.47 3.25
CA ALA A 110 3.36 -15.15 2.32
C ALA A 110 3.16 -14.75 0.84
N SER A 111 1.99 -14.23 0.51
CA SER A 111 1.69 -13.69 -0.84
C SER A 111 2.11 -12.23 -1.02
N ILE A 112 2.43 -11.51 0.09
CA ILE A 112 2.59 -10.05 0.10
C ILE A 112 3.95 -9.68 0.68
N PRO A 113 5.02 -9.70 -0.12
CA PRO A 113 6.36 -9.29 0.35
C PRO A 113 6.45 -7.84 0.77
N LEU A 114 5.73 -6.93 0.08
CA LEU A 114 5.79 -5.49 0.32
C LEU A 114 4.49 -4.81 -0.09
N VAL A 115 4.05 -3.87 0.74
CA VAL A 115 2.99 -2.90 0.43
C VAL A 115 3.55 -1.49 0.54
N ILE A 116 3.17 -0.59 -0.39
CA ILE A 116 3.51 0.83 -0.33
C ILE A 116 2.23 1.65 -0.50
N GLU A 117 2.06 2.63 0.38
CA GLU A 117 1.04 3.68 0.27
C GLU A 117 1.74 5.04 0.09
N VAL A 118 1.28 5.80 -0.87
CA VAL A 118 1.71 7.18 -1.11
C VAL A 118 0.68 8.10 -0.46
N VAL A 119 1.11 8.92 0.49
CA VAL A 119 0.20 9.71 1.32
C VAL A 119 -0.55 10.76 0.51
N SER A 120 -1.85 10.78 0.71
CA SER A 120 -2.75 11.83 0.26
C SER A 120 -3.35 12.60 1.45
N THR A 121 -4.36 13.43 1.21
CA THR A 121 -5.04 14.18 2.27
C THR A 121 -5.62 13.30 3.38
N ASN A 122 -5.87 12.02 3.10
CA ASN A 122 -6.40 11.04 4.05
C ASN A 122 -5.30 10.24 4.77
N TRP A 123 -4.15 10.86 5.07
CA TRP A 123 -2.97 10.26 5.69
C TRP A 123 -3.25 9.41 6.95
N ARG A 124 -4.36 9.71 7.68
CA ARG A 124 -4.73 8.93 8.88
C ARG A 124 -5.05 7.48 8.56
N THR A 125 -5.65 7.23 7.41
CA THR A 125 -5.95 5.86 6.96
C THR A 125 -4.66 5.05 6.86
N ASP A 126 -3.61 5.61 6.26
CA ASP A 126 -2.34 4.90 6.03
C ASP A 126 -1.59 4.67 7.35
N TYR A 127 -1.50 5.71 8.20
CA TYR A 127 -0.71 5.64 9.43
C TYR A 127 -1.40 4.92 10.60
N TYR A 128 -2.72 4.87 10.64
CA TYR A 128 -3.47 4.21 11.73
C TYR A 128 -4.13 2.93 11.26
N THR A 129 -5.05 3.04 10.30
CA THR A 129 -5.91 1.92 9.92
C THR A 129 -5.14 0.86 9.15
N LYS A 130 -4.59 1.22 7.98
CA LYS A 130 -3.86 0.28 7.12
C LYS A 130 -2.62 -0.29 7.81
N ARG A 131 -1.85 0.56 8.52
CA ARG A 131 -0.70 0.10 9.26
C ARG A 131 -1.06 -1.03 10.25
N GLY A 132 -2.08 -0.84 11.07
CA GLY A 132 -2.51 -1.85 12.03
C GLY A 132 -3.01 -3.11 11.35
N MET A 133 -3.79 -2.97 10.28
CA MET A 133 -4.33 -4.10 9.52
C MET A 133 -3.24 -4.90 8.80
N TYR A 134 -2.24 -4.24 8.20
CA TYR A 134 -1.12 -4.93 7.55
C TYR A 134 -0.20 -5.62 8.55
N GLU A 135 -0.04 -5.07 9.76
CA GLU A 135 0.64 -5.71 10.88
C GLU A 135 -0.09 -7.00 11.31
N GLU A 136 -1.42 -6.93 11.45
CA GLU A 136 -2.27 -8.07 11.81
C GLU A 136 -2.25 -9.19 10.75
N VAL A 137 -2.26 -8.83 9.47
CA VAL A 137 -2.07 -9.79 8.35
C VAL A 137 -0.70 -10.47 8.43
N GLY A 138 0.28 -9.80 9.04
CA GLY A 138 1.66 -10.28 9.12
C GLY A 138 2.52 -9.91 7.91
N ILE A 139 2.18 -8.82 7.20
CA ILE A 139 2.96 -8.34 6.05
C ILE A 139 4.34 -7.90 6.52
N LEU A 140 5.39 -8.48 5.89
CA LEU A 140 6.76 -8.32 6.38
C LEU A 140 7.28 -6.89 6.25
N GLU A 141 6.85 -6.17 5.23
CA GLU A 141 7.33 -4.81 4.97
C GLU A 141 6.21 -3.91 4.44
N TYR A 142 6.06 -2.75 5.07
CA TYR A 142 5.07 -1.74 4.71
C TYR A 142 5.72 -0.36 4.64
N TRP A 143 5.55 0.36 3.52
CA TRP A 143 6.06 1.71 3.33
C TRP A 143 4.94 2.73 3.33
N ILE A 144 5.18 3.87 3.98
CA ILE A 144 4.36 5.07 3.87
C ILE A 144 5.25 6.18 3.30
N VAL A 145 4.91 6.66 2.11
CA VAL A 145 5.64 7.73 1.41
C VAL A 145 4.90 9.04 1.58
N ASP A 146 5.26 9.82 2.61
CA ASP A 146 4.66 11.12 2.90
C ASP A 146 5.48 12.26 2.28
N TYR A 147 5.35 12.45 0.97
CA TYR A 147 6.10 13.42 0.19
C TYR A 147 5.67 14.88 0.43
N LEU A 148 4.50 15.10 1.00
CA LEU A 148 3.95 16.43 1.35
C LEU A 148 4.06 16.75 2.85
N ALA A 149 4.62 15.86 3.66
CA ALA A 149 4.72 16.00 5.12
C ALA A 149 3.36 16.28 5.78
N LEU A 150 2.30 15.58 5.35
CA LEU A 150 0.94 15.79 5.82
C LEU A 150 0.68 15.15 7.18
N ALA A 151 1.37 14.07 7.51
CA ALA A 151 1.15 13.33 8.75
C ALA A 151 1.41 14.18 10.00
N GLY A 152 0.84 13.74 11.10
CA GLY A 152 1.04 14.38 12.39
C GLY A 152 2.50 14.28 12.88
N LYS A 153 2.93 15.22 13.70
CA LYS A 153 4.31 15.27 14.26
C LYS A 153 4.72 14.01 15.00
N SER A 154 3.75 13.29 15.57
CA SER A 154 4.00 12.00 16.21
C SER A 154 4.48 10.91 15.25
N PHE A 155 4.23 11.07 13.95
CA PHE A 155 4.63 10.12 12.92
C PHE A 155 5.89 10.56 12.16
N ILE A 156 5.98 11.84 11.78
CA ILE A 156 7.06 12.34 10.93
C ILE A 156 8.00 13.32 11.63
N GLY A 157 7.85 13.50 12.94
CA GLY A 157 8.71 14.39 13.73
C GLY A 157 8.29 15.86 13.70
N ASN A 158 8.99 16.68 14.49
CA ASN A 158 8.65 18.09 14.69
C ASN A 158 8.97 18.98 13.48
N SER A 159 9.96 18.65 12.69
CA SER A 159 10.35 19.39 11.49
C SER A 159 9.26 19.36 10.41
N LYS A 160 8.39 18.32 10.42
CA LYS A 160 7.37 18.12 9.40
C LYS A 160 7.93 18.27 7.98
N GLU A 161 8.91 17.47 7.68
CA GLU A 161 9.51 17.38 6.34
C GLU A 161 9.09 16.07 5.64
N PRO A 162 9.18 16.01 4.31
CA PRO A 162 8.91 14.80 3.55
C PRO A 162 9.63 13.59 4.14
N THR A 163 8.88 12.52 4.40
CA THR A 163 9.38 11.36 5.15
C THR A 163 8.87 10.06 4.54
N ILE A 164 9.75 9.10 4.35
CA ILE A 164 9.39 7.72 4.06
C ILE A 164 9.51 6.94 5.36
N SER A 165 8.41 6.34 5.81
CA SER A 165 8.37 5.47 6.98
C SER A 165 8.29 4.03 6.51
N ILE A 166 9.33 3.23 6.78
CA ILE A 166 9.40 1.80 6.47
C ILE A 166 9.17 1.01 7.75
N TYR A 167 8.08 0.28 7.77
CA TYR A 167 7.69 -0.62 8.83
C TYR A 167 8.13 -2.03 8.46
N SER A 168 8.94 -2.65 9.31
CA SER A 168 9.40 -4.04 9.18
C SER A 168 8.83 -4.87 10.31
N LEU A 169 8.22 -6.00 9.99
CA LEU A 169 7.62 -6.89 10.98
C LEU A 169 8.73 -7.68 11.69
N VAL A 170 8.88 -7.47 13.00
CA VAL A 170 9.85 -8.14 13.86
C VAL A 170 9.12 -8.69 15.06
N GLU A 171 9.18 -10.00 15.28
CA GLU A 171 8.50 -10.67 16.40
C GLU A 171 6.99 -10.37 16.50
N GLY A 172 6.34 -10.13 15.35
CA GLY A 172 4.91 -9.87 15.27
C GLY A 172 4.50 -8.39 15.41
N GLU A 173 5.45 -7.46 15.56
CA GLU A 173 5.19 -6.04 15.70
C GLU A 173 5.98 -5.23 14.66
N TYR A 174 5.39 -4.14 14.15
CA TYR A 174 6.06 -3.24 13.23
C TYR A 174 7.08 -2.35 13.93
N GLN A 175 8.33 -2.49 13.54
CA GLN A 175 9.40 -1.54 13.85
C GLN A 175 9.59 -0.58 12.70
N VAL A 176 9.61 0.73 12.99
CA VAL A 176 9.69 1.77 11.96
C VAL A 176 11.11 2.35 11.85
N ARG A 177 11.55 2.54 10.60
CA ARG A 177 12.69 3.39 10.26
C ARG A 177 12.20 4.51 9.33
N GLN A 178 12.78 5.70 9.50
CA GLN A 178 12.41 6.86 8.71
C GLN A 178 13.58 7.34 7.86
N PHE A 179 13.27 7.76 6.64
CA PHE A 179 14.24 8.21 5.64
C PHE A 179 13.81 9.56 5.09
N ARG A 180 14.76 10.48 4.95
CA ARG A 180 14.54 11.87 4.50
C ARG A 180 15.68 12.32 3.62
N GLY A 181 15.44 13.33 2.80
CA GLY A 181 16.48 13.92 1.95
C GLY A 181 17.31 12.86 1.23
N SER A 182 18.62 12.91 1.39
CA SER A 182 19.58 11.99 0.75
C SER A 182 19.77 10.64 1.47
N ASP A 183 18.94 10.33 2.47
CA ASP A 183 19.02 9.03 3.14
C ASP A 183 18.76 7.90 2.14
N CYS A 184 19.64 6.91 2.09
CA CYS A 184 19.45 5.69 1.32
C CYS A 184 18.37 4.83 1.97
N ILE A 185 17.40 4.39 1.18
CA ILE A 185 16.34 3.48 1.60
C ILE A 185 16.96 2.13 2.01
N ILE A 186 16.55 1.62 3.16
CA ILE A 186 16.92 0.28 3.62
C ILE A 186 15.63 -0.56 3.64
N SER A 187 15.53 -1.47 2.67
CA SER A 187 14.41 -2.40 2.53
C SER A 187 14.83 -3.80 2.94
N PRO A 188 14.19 -4.44 3.93
CA PRO A 188 14.41 -5.85 4.22
C PRO A 188 14.12 -6.78 3.04
N THR A 189 13.08 -6.48 2.26
CA THR A 189 12.70 -7.26 1.07
C THR A 189 13.71 -7.11 -0.07
N PHE A 190 14.30 -5.91 -0.23
CA PHE A 190 15.25 -5.57 -1.29
C PHE A 190 16.52 -4.92 -0.70
N PRO A 191 17.42 -5.71 -0.06
CA PRO A 191 18.56 -5.14 0.69
C PRO A 191 19.56 -4.34 -0.14
N GLU A 192 19.60 -4.58 -1.46
CA GLU A 192 20.50 -3.88 -2.39
C GLU A 192 19.79 -2.77 -3.18
N LEU A 193 18.55 -2.42 -2.79
CA LEU A 193 17.81 -1.33 -3.42
C LEU A 193 18.58 -0.02 -3.26
N ASN A 194 19.06 0.52 -4.39
CA ASN A 194 19.84 1.74 -4.42
C ASN A 194 18.96 2.95 -4.79
N LEU A 195 18.14 3.38 -3.83
CA LEU A 195 17.28 4.55 -3.93
C LEU A 195 17.46 5.43 -2.70
N THR A 196 17.40 6.75 -2.89
CA THR A 196 17.30 7.71 -1.79
C THR A 196 15.86 8.20 -1.63
N ALA A 197 15.53 8.70 -0.42
CA ALA A 197 14.22 9.30 -0.18
C ALA A 197 13.97 10.48 -1.12
N GLU A 198 14.99 11.32 -1.34
CA GLU A 198 14.92 12.46 -2.25
C GLU A 198 14.59 12.06 -3.70
N GLN A 199 15.19 10.98 -4.21
CA GLN A 199 14.88 10.49 -5.56
C GLN A 199 13.40 10.09 -5.70
N ILE A 200 12.82 9.53 -4.65
CA ILE A 200 11.40 9.15 -4.63
C ILE A 200 10.52 10.42 -4.60
N PHE A 201 10.86 11.39 -3.73
CA PHE A 201 10.09 12.65 -3.64
C PHE A 201 10.18 13.48 -4.91
N GLN A 202 11.36 13.54 -5.53
CA GLN A 202 11.57 14.29 -6.78
C GLN A 202 10.78 13.69 -7.96
N ALA A 203 10.43 12.42 -7.92
CA ALA A 203 9.59 11.82 -8.96
C ALA A 203 8.22 12.48 -9.08
N GLY A 204 7.67 13.05 -7.99
CA GLY A 204 6.42 13.82 -7.99
C GLY A 204 6.61 15.33 -8.25
N ASN A 205 7.84 15.81 -8.38
CA ASN A 205 8.16 17.23 -8.55
C ASN A 205 8.69 17.54 -9.96
N THR A 206 8.36 16.77 -10.97
CA THR A 206 8.76 17.03 -12.35
C THR A 206 8.07 18.28 -12.89
N THR A 207 8.48 19.46 -12.39
CA THR A 207 8.15 20.74 -13.03
C THR A 207 8.97 20.80 -14.31
N THR A 208 8.32 20.61 -15.45
CA THR A 208 8.82 20.97 -16.78
C THR A 208 8.95 22.48 -16.92
#